data_f9673e2a62f67980ab3c2e3f5e9e3100
#
_entry.id   f9673e2a62f67980ab3c2e3f5e9e3100
#
_cell.length_a   1.000
_cell.length_b   1.000
_cell.length_c   1.000
_cell.angle_alpha   90.00
_cell.angle_beta   90.00
_cell.angle_gamma   90.00
#
_symmetry.space_group_name_H-M   'P 1'
#
loop_
_entity.id
_entity.type
_entity.pdbx_description
1 polymer ?
#
loop_
_entity_poly.entity_id
_entity_poly.type
_entity_poly.pdbx_seq_one_letter_code
_entity_poly.pdbx_strand_id
1 'polypeptide(L)'
;DEAGQDILSALLNAADRGVDIRVIVDGISGFMDVQHNPWFLALDAHKNAQVRIYNPVNFLKPWDMQARLHDKYLIIDDQMYTLGGRNTTNLFLGDYSKGKNIDKELFVYETDPGKNMQNTSMSQLQTYFDSIWDSSDSKPCRGSRNGKKTVEKTEALKKHYKELQKKYPAAYEKQNWEELTFETNKITLLSNPIESENKEPWMWYSLHRLMMSGKQATIYTPYIICGREMYDDLSQLTDNNVSVEIITNDVAKGANPWGCTDYLNEKEKIWRTGVKVYEYMAPHSCHTKAVLIDDRMSIVGSYNLDMRSTYLDTELMLAVDSTELNAIIRKEAEHDKTFSKTMENGKYTYGENYKTKELSTGKKLFYATLRQIIKPLRRFL
;
A
#
# COMPACT_ATOMS: atom_id res chain seq x y z
N ASP A 1 -16.62 4.58 5.88
CA ASP A 1 -16.50 4.16 7.28
C ASP A 1 -15.97 5.30 8.14
N GLU A 2 -15.76 5.08 9.42
CA GLU A 2 -15.37 6.10 10.39
C GLU A 2 -13.99 6.66 10.10
N ALA A 3 -13.02 5.81 9.77
CA ALA A 3 -11.67 6.25 9.42
C ALA A 3 -11.66 7.18 8.20
N GLY A 4 -12.52 6.91 7.21
CA GLY A 4 -12.72 7.82 6.08
C GLY A 4 -13.33 9.15 6.50
N GLN A 5 -14.23 9.16 7.48
CA GLN A 5 -14.81 10.40 8.01
C GLN A 5 -13.78 11.22 8.80
N ASP A 6 -12.87 10.56 9.55
CA ASP A 6 -11.76 11.23 10.23
C ASP A 6 -10.92 12.03 9.24
N ILE A 7 -10.49 11.38 8.16
CA ILE A 7 -9.67 12.03 7.12
C ILE A 7 -10.45 13.15 6.42
N LEU A 8 -11.69 12.90 5.97
CA LEU A 8 -12.49 13.92 5.31
C LEU A 8 -12.75 15.14 6.21
N SER A 9 -12.93 14.93 7.52
CA SER A 9 -13.13 16.01 8.49
C SER A 9 -11.88 16.87 8.68
N ALA A 10 -10.70 16.23 8.69
CA ALA A 10 -9.41 16.91 8.77
C ALA A 10 -9.13 17.73 7.50
N LEU A 11 -9.38 17.15 6.32
CA LEU A 11 -9.24 17.84 5.02
C LEU A 11 -10.19 19.02 4.89
N LEU A 12 -11.45 18.86 5.26
CA LEU A 12 -12.42 19.95 5.24
C LEU A 12 -12.02 21.08 6.19
N ASN A 13 -11.54 20.76 7.40
CA ASN A 13 -11.03 21.77 8.32
C ASN A 13 -9.79 22.48 7.76
N ALA A 14 -8.90 21.80 7.06
CA ALA A 14 -7.77 22.43 6.39
C ALA A 14 -8.23 23.38 5.28
N ALA A 15 -9.22 22.98 4.48
CA ALA A 15 -9.84 23.82 3.46
C ALA A 15 -10.52 25.07 4.05
N ASP A 16 -11.23 24.93 5.18
CA ASP A 16 -11.82 26.04 5.92
C ASP A 16 -10.75 27.07 6.39
N ARG A 17 -9.51 26.63 6.65
CA ARG A 17 -8.37 27.51 6.97
C ARG A 17 -7.68 28.13 5.75
N GLY A 18 -8.13 27.81 4.54
CA GLY A 18 -7.61 28.36 3.30
C GLY A 18 -6.56 27.49 2.60
N VAL A 19 -6.36 26.25 3.05
CA VAL A 19 -5.45 25.29 2.39
C VAL A 19 -6.12 24.74 1.12
N ASP A 20 -5.37 24.67 0.03
CA ASP A 20 -5.84 24.05 -1.22
C ASP A 20 -5.71 22.53 -1.11
N ILE A 21 -6.85 21.83 -1.26
CA ILE A 21 -6.96 20.39 -1.10
C ILE A 21 -7.21 19.73 -2.46
N ARG A 22 -6.37 18.80 -2.81
CA ARG A 22 -6.51 17.96 -4.00
C ARG A 22 -6.55 16.49 -3.57
N VAL A 23 -7.66 15.81 -3.88
CA VAL A 23 -7.85 14.39 -3.58
C VAL A 23 -8.05 13.62 -4.86
N ILE A 24 -7.29 12.54 -5.03
CA ILE A 24 -7.46 11.62 -6.14
C ILE A 24 -7.74 10.23 -5.60
N VAL A 25 -8.73 9.54 -6.17
CA VAL A 25 -9.13 8.19 -5.76
C VAL A 25 -9.23 7.26 -6.95
N ASP A 26 -9.04 5.97 -6.71
CA ASP A 26 -9.18 4.94 -7.73
C ASP A 26 -10.58 4.88 -8.34
N GLY A 27 -10.68 4.52 -9.61
CA GLY A 27 -11.91 4.50 -10.39
C GLY A 27 -12.96 3.50 -9.89
N ILE A 28 -12.57 2.32 -9.37
CA ILE A 28 -13.52 1.34 -8.81
C ILE A 28 -14.06 1.86 -7.48
N SER A 29 -13.19 2.30 -6.58
CA SER A 29 -13.62 2.96 -5.33
C SER A 29 -14.38 4.25 -5.63
N GLY A 30 -13.97 4.98 -6.66
CA GLY A 30 -14.69 6.14 -7.17
C GLY A 30 -16.13 5.83 -7.55
N PHE A 31 -16.34 4.74 -8.27
CA PHE A 31 -17.66 4.29 -8.68
C PHE A 31 -18.53 3.78 -7.52
N MET A 32 -17.93 2.96 -6.64
CA MET A 32 -18.67 2.29 -5.57
C MET A 32 -18.94 3.20 -4.36
N ASP A 33 -17.95 4.03 -3.97
CA ASP A 33 -17.91 4.65 -2.65
C ASP A 33 -17.82 6.20 -2.68
N VAL A 34 -17.43 6.81 -3.79
CA VAL A 34 -17.08 8.24 -3.84
C VAL A 34 -18.06 9.05 -4.68
N GLN A 35 -18.35 8.63 -5.92
CA GLN A 35 -19.30 9.34 -6.78
C GLN A 35 -20.69 9.36 -6.15
N HIS A 36 -21.34 10.54 -6.17
CA HIS A 36 -22.65 10.78 -5.55
C HIS A 36 -22.70 10.55 -4.03
N ASN A 37 -21.56 10.26 -3.39
CA ASN A 37 -21.50 10.11 -1.94
C ASN A 37 -21.47 11.48 -1.24
N PRO A 38 -22.45 11.81 -0.39
CA PRO A 38 -22.52 13.13 0.23
C PRO A 38 -21.34 13.49 1.12
N TRP A 39 -20.60 12.50 1.65
CA TRP A 39 -19.40 12.73 2.46
C TRP A 39 -18.26 13.29 1.64
N PHE A 40 -17.98 12.71 0.47
CA PHE A 40 -16.96 13.21 -0.45
C PHE A 40 -17.39 14.50 -1.13
N LEU A 41 -18.69 14.61 -1.46
CA LEU A 41 -19.25 15.83 -2.04
C LEU A 41 -19.22 17.01 -1.05
N ALA A 42 -19.27 16.75 0.27
CA ALA A 42 -19.09 17.77 1.29
C ALA A 42 -17.70 18.43 1.23
N LEU A 43 -16.67 17.65 0.97
CA LEU A 43 -15.30 18.17 0.72
C LEU A 43 -15.24 18.86 -0.65
N ASP A 44 -15.69 18.20 -1.72
CA ASP A 44 -15.61 18.70 -3.11
C ASP A 44 -16.49 19.94 -3.37
N ALA A 45 -17.44 20.24 -2.48
CA ALA A 45 -18.23 21.48 -2.51
C ALA A 45 -17.47 22.69 -1.96
N HIS A 46 -16.38 22.49 -1.24
CA HIS A 46 -15.60 23.60 -0.70
C HIS A 46 -14.76 24.24 -1.80
N LYS A 47 -14.69 25.59 -1.82
CA LYS A 47 -13.98 26.35 -2.86
C LYS A 47 -12.49 26.05 -2.97
N ASN A 48 -11.86 25.61 -1.88
CA ASN A 48 -10.46 25.26 -1.78
C ASN A 48 -10.24 23.73 -1.84
N ALA A 49 -11.22 22.94 -2.30
CA ALA A 49 -11.05 21.50 -2.37
C ALA A 49 -11.58 20.95 -3.70
N GLN A 50 -10.90 19.94 -4.23
CA GLN A 50 -11.32 19.23 -5.42
C GLN A 50 -11.04 17.74 -5.28
N VAL A 51 -12.01 16.91 -5.65
CA VAL A 51 -11.91 15.45 -5.70
C VAL A 51 -11.91 14.99 -7.15
N ARG A 52 -10.93 14.21 -7.55
CA ARG A 52 -10.84 13.55 -8.87
C ARG A 52 -10.82 12.04 -8.72
N ILE A 53 -11.23 11.37 -9.77
CA ILE A 53 -11.28 9.92 -9.89
C ILE A 53 -10.38 9.52 -11.05
N TYR A 54 -9.35 8.72 -10.76
CA TYR A 54 -8.44 8.16 -11.74
C TYR A 54 -9.08 6.93 -12.40
N ASN A 55 -9.02 6.86 -13.72
CA ASN A 55 -9.56 5.80 -14.57
C ASN A 55 -10.97 5.35 -14.13
N PRO A 56 -11.97 6.26 -14.23
CA PRO A 56 -13.35 5.96 -13.83
C PRO A 56 -13.88 4.75 -14.59
N VAL A 57 -14.73 3.95 -13.93
CA VAL A 57 -15.37 2.78 -14.54
C VAL A 57 -16.11 3.16 -15.82
N ASN A 58 -15.73 2.51 -16.91
CA ASN A 58 -16.34 2.67 -18.23
C ASN A 58 -16.79 1.30 -18.76
N PHE A 59 -18.09 1.01 -18.68
CA PHE A 59 -18.67 -0.26 -19.12
C PHE A 59 -18.58 -0.48 -20.65
N LEU A 60 -18.33 0.57 -21.44
CA LEU A 60 -18.12 0.46 -22.89
C LEU A 60 -16.69 0.03 -23.24
N LYS A 61 -15.76 0.17 -22.27
CA LYS A 61 -14.35 -0.23 -22.41
C LYS A 61 -13.91 -1.05 -21.19
N PRO A 62 -14.42 -2.26 -21.01
CA PRO A 62 -14.15 -3.05 -19.81
C PRO A 62 -12.68 -3.46 -19.65
N TRP A 63 -11.91 -3.49 -20.75
CA TRP A 63 -10.47 -3.76 -20.73
C TRP A 63 -9.66 -2.65 -20.04
N ASP A 64 -10.07 -1.39 -20.14
CA ASP A 64 -9.40 -0.26 -19.48
C ASP A 64 -9.62 -0.28 -17.95
N MET A 65 -10.59 -1.07 -17.47
CA MET A 65 -10.92 -1.16 -16.04
C MET A 65 -9.86 -1.92 -15.21
N GLN A 66 -8.84 -2.50 -15.83
CA GLN A 66 -7.84 -3.28 -15.12
C GLN A 66 -6.76 -2.41 -14.45
N ALA A 67 -6.41 -1.27 -15.03
CA ALA A 67 -5.45 -0.35 -14.45
C ALA A 67 -6.07 0.43 -13.28
N ARG A 68 -5.50 0.25 -12.07
CA ARG A 68 -6.03 0.86 -10.83
C ARG A 68 -5.00 1.76 -10.17
N LEU A 69 -5.49 2.77 -9.45
CA LEU A 69 -4.68 3.61 -8.58
C LEU A 69 -4.50 2.87 -7.24
N HIS A 70 -3.32 2.31 -7.03
CA HIS A 70 -3.04 1.56 -5.79
C HIS A 70 -2.12 2.30 -4.82
N ASP A 71 -1.72 3.50 -5.15
CA ASP A 71 -0.86 4.37 -4.34
C ASP A 71 -1.57 4.88 -3.08
N LYS A 72 -0.81 5.03 -1.99
CA LYS A 72 -1.29 5.59 -0.73
C LYS A 72 -0.25 6.56 -0.19
N TYR A 73 -0.56 7.84 -0.28
CA TYR A 73 0.30 8.90 0.21
C TYR A 73 -0.49 10.17 0.53
N LEU A 74 0.09 11.03 1.34
CA LEU A 74 -0.38 12.37 1.66
C LEU A 74 0.79 13.33 1.58
N ILE A 75 0.66 14.39 0.78
CA ILE A 75 1.66 15.46 0.66
C ILE A 75 1.12 16.69 1.39
N ILE A 76 1.96 17.33 2.20
CA ILE A 76 1.63 18.57 2.91
C ILE A 76 2.68 19.60 2.54
N ASP A 77 2.26 20.55 1.69
CA ASP A 77 3.08 21.58 1.10
C ASP A 77 4.33 20.97 0.39
N ASP A 78 5.49 21.59 0.53
CA ASP A 78 6.79 21.08 0.07
C ASP A 78 7.66 20.60 1.23
N GLN A 79 7.05 20.33 2.39
CA GLN A 79 7.77 20.08 3.64
C GLN A 79 7.64 18.65 4.15
N MET A 80 6.49 18.02 4.00
CA MET A 80 6.31 16.68 4.56
C MET A 80 5.36 15.82 3.73
N TYR A 81 5.56 14.50 3.81
CA TYR A 81 4.64 13.55 3.22
C TYR A 81 4.67 12.21 3.96
N THR A 82 3.58 11.45 3.82
CA THR A 82 3.56 10.02 4.17
C THR A 82 3.39 9.18 2.91
N LEU A 83 4.01 8.00 2.87
CA LEU A 83 3.83 7.03 1.80
C LEU A 83 3.98 5.62 2.35
N GLY A 84 3.06 4.72 1.97
CA GLY A 84 3.08 3.33 2.42
C GLY A 84 2.01 2.46 1.78
N GLY A 85 1.70 1.33 2.41
CA GLY A 85 0.69 0.38 1.94
C GLY A 85 -0.69 0.56 2.58
N ARG A 86 -0.85 1.46 3.53
CA ARG A 86 -2.03 1.59 4.39
C ARG A 86 -3.24 2.17 3.66
N ASN A 87 -4.35 1.44 3.63
CA ASN A 87 -5.61 1.94 3.11
C ASN A 87 -6.35 2.80 4.14
N THR A 88 -7.14 3.77 3.66
CA THR A 88 -7.94 4.67 4.50
C THR A 88 -9.25 3.99 4.90
N THR A 89 -9.16 2.97 5.74
CA THR A 89 -10.32 2.22 6.27
C THR A 89 -10.13 1.84 7.74
N ASN A 90 -11.23 1.48 8.40
CA ASN A 90 -11.27 1.00 9.80
C ASN A 90 -10.33 -0.18 10.09
N LEU A 91 -9.97 -0.97 9.08
CA LEU A 91 -9.01 -2.08 9.23
C LEU A 91 -7.57 -1.60 9.45
N PHE A 92 -7.25 -0.37 9.06
CA PHE A 92 -5.91 0.19 9.14
C PHE A 92 -5.79 1.36 10.10
N LEU A 93 -6.82 2.20 10.19
CA LEU A 93 -6.80 3.46 10.92
C LEU A 93 -7.81 3.45 12.08
N GLY A 94 -7.50 4.24 13.12
CA GLY A 94 -8.35 4.41 14.31
C GLY A 94 -8.58 3.10 15.10
N ASP A 95 -9.46 3.15 16.06
CA ASP A 95 -9.83 2.01 16.93
C ASP A 95 -11.22 1.45 16.62
N TYR A 96 -11.65 1.58 15.36
CA TYR A 96 -13.01 1.26 14.93
C TYR A 96 -13.24 -0.23 14.64
N SER A 97 -12.18 -1.00 14.47
CA SER A 97 -12.26 -2.44 14.18
C SER A 97 -11.44 -3.26 15.16
N LYS A 98 -12.00 -4.40 15.63
CA LYS A 98 -11.27 -5.38 16.44
C LYS A 98 -10.18 -6.11 15.66
N GLY A 99 -10.42 -6.37 14.37
CA GLY A 99 -9.42 -6.92 13.46
C GLY A 99 -8.64 -5.77 12.83
N LYS A 100 -7.31 -5.87 12.82
CA LYS A 100 -6.43 -4.89 12.18
C LYS A 100 -5.57 -5.57 11.15
N ASN A 101 -5.21 -4.81 10.11
CA ASN A 101 -4.11 -5.13 9.23
C ASN A 101 -2.90 -4.31 9.67
N ILE A 102 -1.75 -4.98 9.84
CA ILE A 102 -0.50 -4.30 10.15
C ILE A 102 0.15 -3.91 8.81
N ASP A 103 0.54 -2.64 8.72
CA ASP A 103 1.23 -2.11 7.55
C ASP A 103 2.33 -1.14 7.96
N LYS A 104 3.27 -0.89 7.06
CA LYS A 104 4.34 0.08 7.24
C LYS A 104 4.08 1.29 6.32
N GLU A 105 4.35 2.46 6.89
CA GLU A 105 4.24 3.73 6.22
C GLU A 105 5.40 4.60 6.66
N LEU A 106 6.02 5.28 5.74
CA LEU A 106 7.11 6.21 6.02
C LEU A 106 6.55 7.63 6.09
N PHE A 107 6.96 8.36 7.12
CA PHE A 107 6.80 9.79 7.22
C PHE A 107 8.14 10.44 6.87
N VAL A 108 8.13 11.36 5.92
CA VAL A 108 9.31 12.08 5.48
C VAL A 108 9.12 13.56 5.75
N TYR A 109 10.11 14.15 6.39
CA TYR A 109 10.18 15.56 6.72
C TYR A 109 11.36 16.20 5.99
N GLU A 110 11.07 17.25 5.18
CA GLU A 110 12.09 18.02 4.48
C GLU A 110 12.56 19.19 5.36
N THR A 111 13.83 19.19 5.70
CA THR A 111 14.40 20.18 6.61
C THR A 111 14.73 21.51 5.94
N ASP A 112 14.85 21.56 4.61
CA ASP A 112 15.17 22.76 3.83
C ASP A 112 14.18 22.99 2.67
N PRO A 113 12.88 23.14 2.97
CA PRO A 113 11.84 23.29 1.97
C PRO A 113 12.06 24.53 1.11
N GLY A 114 11.78 24.42 -0.18
CA GLY A 114 11.93 25.50 -1.15
C GLY A 114 13.35 25.74 -1.64
N LYS A 115 14.37 25.07 -1.07
CA LYS A 115 15.75 25.14 -1.54
C LYS A 115 16.22 23.79 -2.07
N ASN A 116 16.94 23.80 -3.20
CA ASN A 116 17.51 22.59 -3.81
C ASN A 116 16.55 21.41 -3.99
N MET A 117 15.27 21.71 -4.14
CA MET A 117 14.20 20.69 -4.22
C MET A 117 14.33 19.78 -5.45
N GLN A 118 15.08 20.18 -6.48
CA GLN A 118 15.32 19.35 -7.66
C GLN A 118 15.95 18.03 -7.25
N ASN A 119 15.33 16.92 -7.64
CA ASN A 119 15.76 15.56 -7.35
C ASN A 119 15.55 15.07 -5.91
N THR A 120 14.87 15.82 -5.04
CA THR A 120 14.40 15.28 -3.75
C THR A 120 13.24 14.31 -3.97
N SER A 121 13.03 13.39 -3.03
CA SER A 121 11.87 12.48 -3.07
C SER A 121 10.54 13.25 -2.96
N MET A 122 10.53 14.39 -2.28
CA MET A 122 9.38 15.31 -2.22
C MET A 122 9.02 15.83 -3.62
N SER A 123 10.00 16.39 -4.33
CA SER A 123 9.81 16.88 -5.71
C SER A 123 9.38 15.77 -6.67
N GLN A 124 9.96 14.57 -6.53
CA GLN A 124 9.57 13.41 -7.33
C GLN A 124 8.11 13.02 -7.06
N LEU A 125 7.67 13.02 -5.80
CA LEU A 125 6.30 12.67 -5.43
C LEU A 125 5.29 13.75 -5.86
N GLN A 126 5.63 15.03 -5.75
CA GLN A 126 4.80 16.13 -6.26
C GLN A 126 4.63 16.03 -7.78
N THR A 127 5.72 15.82 -8.51
CA THR A 127 5.69 15.64 -9.97
C THR A 127 4.83 14.43 -10.36
N TYR A 128 4.95 13.33 -9.64
CA TYR A 128 4.13 12.15 -9.84
C TYR A 128 2.63 12.45 -9.59
N PHE A 129 2.30 13.10 -8.48
CA PHE A 129 0.92 13.50 -8.19
C PHE A 129 0.33 14.39 -9.29
N ASP A 130 1.06 15.42 -9.71
CA ASP A 130 0.63 16.35 -10.75
C ASP A 130 0.42 15.63 -12.09
N SER A 131 1.29 14.67 -12.42
CA SER A 131 1.16 13.85 -13.64
C SER A 131 -0.13 13.03 -13.65
N ILE A 132 -0.52 12.41 -12.52
CA ILE A 132 -1.80 11.70 -12.42
C ILE A 132 -2.98 12.70 -12.40
N TRP A 133 -2.84 13.79 -11.65
CA TRP A 133 -3.88 14.81 -11.53
C TRP A 133 -4.27 15.40 -12.87
N ASP A 134 -3.31 15.73 -13.70
CA ASP A 134 -3.50 16.36 -15.01
C ASP A 134 -3.70 15.33 -16.15
N SER A 135 -3.57 14.06 -15.85
CA SER A 135 -3.83 12.98 -16.82
C SER A 135 -5.24 13.05 -17.39
N SER A 136 -5.36 12.66 -18.68
CA SER A 136 -6.66 12.46 -19.31
C SER A 136 -7.52 11.38 -18.65
N ASP A 137 -6.91 10.48 -17.87
CA ASP A 137 -7.59 9.42 -17.13
C ASP A 137 -8.19 9.91 -15.81
N SER A 138 -7.82 11.10 -15.33
CA SER A 138 -8.34 11.71 -14.10
C SER A 138 -9.52 12.64 -14.39
N LYS A 139 -10.67 12.35 -13.80
CA LYS A 139 -11.93 13.10 -14.01
C LYS A 139 -12.45 13.67 -12.69
N PRO A 140 -13.06 14.88 -12.71
CA PRO A 140 -13.74 15.42 -11.53
C PRO A 140 -14.80 14.47 -10.98
N CYS A 141 -14.94 14.44 -9.65
CA CYS A 141 -16.02 13.73 -8.98
C CYS A 141 -17.38 14.25 -9.43
N ARG A 142 -18.34 13.34 -9.62
CA ARG A 142 -19.72 13.68 -10.04
C ARG A 142 -20.66 13.62 -8.87
N GLY A 143 -21.59 14.58 -8.81
CA GLY A 143 -22.67 14.63 -7.82
C GLY A 143 -23.15 16.04 -7.54
N SER A 144 -24.18 16.18 -6.71
CA SER A 144 -24.76 17.47 -6.35
C SER A 144 -24.02 18.07 -5.15
N ARG A 145 -23.16 19.06 -5.42
CA ARG A 145 -22.42 19.80 -4.39
C ARG A 145 -23.33 20.62 -3.47
N ASN A 146 -24.48 21.08 -3.96
CA ASN A 146 -25.44 21.90 -3.21
C ASN A 146 -26.66 21.10 -2.74
N GLY A 147 -26.63 19.78 -2.81
CA GLY A 147 -27.70 18.91 -2.37
C GLY A 147 -27.91 18.98 -0.85
N LYS A 148 -29.16 18.86 -0.36
CA LYS A 148 -29.48 18.86 1.07
C LYS A 148 -28.59 17.89 1.87
N LYS A 149 -28.39 16.66 1.37
CA LYS A 149 -27.53 15.65 2.02
C LYS A 149 -26.06 16.08 2.07
N THR A 150 -25.56 16.75 1.04
CA THR A 150 -24.18 17.27 1.00
C THR A 150 -23.98 18.32 2.09
N VAL A 151 -24.91 19.27 2.22
CA VAL A 151 -24.86 20.29 3.28
C VAL A 151 -24.94 19.66 4.67
N GLU A 152 -25.84 18.70 4.89
CA GLU A 152 -25.91 17.95 6.16
C GLU A 152 -24.60 17.26 6.51
N LYS A 153 -23.90 16.66 5.51
CA LYS A 153 -22.62 15.99 5.75
C LYS A 153 -21.46 16.95 5.96
N THR A 154 -21.50 18.14 5.34
CA THR A 154 -20.54 19.22 5.65
C THR A 154 -20.57 19.58 7.12
N GLU A 155 -21.76 19.82 7.67
CA GLU A 155 -21.92 20.14 9.09
C GLU A 155 -21.53 18.95 10.00
N ALA A 156 -21.86 17.73 9.59
CA ALA A 156 -21.47 16.52 10.31
C ALA A 156 -19.94 16.36 10.38
N LEU A 157 -19.21 16.58 9.28
CA LEU A 157 -17.73 16.54 9.26
C LEU A 157 -17.12 17.62 10.16
N LYS A 158 -17.65 18.85 10.14
CA LYS A 158 -17.20 19.95 11.02
C LYS A 158 -17.38 19.60 12.50
N LYS A 159 -18.52 18.99 12.84
CA LYS A 159 -18.80 18.51 14.20
C LYS A 159 -17.84 17.38 14.58
N HIS A 160 -17.66 16.40 13.69
CA HIS A 160 -16.79 15.25 13.90
C HIS A 160 -15.34 15.66 14.16
N TYR A 161 -14.80 16.63 13.41
CA TYR A 161 -13.46 17.16 13.65
C TYR A 161 -13.28 17.71 15.07
N LYS A 162 -14.27 18.45 15.59
CA LYS A 162 -14.27 18.97 16.96
C LYS A 162 -14.34 17.86 18.01
N GLU A 163 -15.03 16.77 17.70
CA GLU A 163 -15.10 15.58 18.56
C GLU A 163 -13.74 14.85 18.60
N LEU A 164 -13.06 14.72 17.46
CA LEU A 164 -11.71 14.15 17.38
C LEU A 164 -10.71 14.99 18.17
N GLN A 165 -10.74 16.31 18.06
CA GLN A 165 -9.89 17.20 18.86
C GLN A 165 -10.05 16.99 20.36
N LYS A 166 -11.28 16.76 20.82
CA LYS A 166 -11.56 16.48 22.24
C LYS A 166 -11.11 15.10 22.65
N LYS A 167 -11.24 14.11 21.74
CA LYS A 167 -10.90 12.73 22.01
C LYS A 167 -9.38 12.49 22.02
N TYR A 168 -8.66 13.16 21.13
CA TYR A 168 -7.22 12.99 20.91
C TYR A 168 -6.47 14.33 20.94
N PRO A 169 -6.51 15.09 22.06
CA PRO A 169 -5.96 16.46 22.10
C PRO A 169 -4.48 16.50 21.71
N ALA A 170 -3.67 15.53 22.13
CA ALA A 170 -2.24 15.48 21.82
C ALA A 170 -1.95 15.38 20.30
N ALA A 171 -2.84 14.82 19.50
CA ALA A 171 -2.68 14.75 18.04
C ALA A 171 -2.84 16.12 17.34
N TYR A 172 -3.37 17.11 18.06
CA TYR A 172 -3.61 18.47 17.55
C TYR A 172 -2.67 19.51 18.13
N GLU A 173 -1.72 19.09 18.95
CA GLU A 173 -0.64 19.94 19.44
C GLU A 173 0.42 20.12 18.36
N LYS A 174 1.15 21.24 18.43
CA LYS A 174 2.28 21.47 17.53
C LYS A 174 3.38 20.45 17.82
N GLN A 175 3.74 19.69 16.82
CA GLN A 175 4.80 18.70 16.89
C GLN A 175 6.14 19.31 16.46
N ASN A 176 7.24 18.87 17.05
CA ASN A 176 8.58 19.10 16.54
C ASN A 176 8.97 17.89 15.66
N TRP A 177 8.75 18.01 14.35
CA TRP A 177 8.97 16.93 13.42
C TRP A 177 10.43 16.50 13.27
N GLU A 178 11.37 17.45 13.48
CA GLU A 178 12.81 17.15 13.48
C GLU A 178 13.18 16.19 14.62
N GLU A 179 12.61 16.38 15.81
CA GLU A 179 12.85 15.48 16.95
C GLU A 179 12.18 14.09 16.79
N LEU A 180 11.16 14.00 15.95
CA LEU A 180 10.41 12.76 15.69
C LEU A 180 10.94 11.99 14.49
N THR A 181 11.94 12.52 13.78
CA THR A 181 12.56 11.92 12.60
C THR A 181 14.07 11.79 12.81
N PHE A 182 14.73 11.09 11.93
CA PHE A 182 16.19 10.99 11.88
C PHE A 182 16.68 11.16 10.44
N GLU A 183 17.93 11.60 10.30
CA GLU A 183 18.53 11.84 9.00
C GLU A 183 18.75 10.55 8.22
N THR A 184 18.63 10.64 6.91
CA THR A 184 18.92 9.55 5.99
C THR A 184 19.90 9.99 4.91
N ASN A 185 20.67 9.03 4.36
CA ASN A 185 21.64 9.37 3.32
C ASN A 185 20.95 9.79 2.02
N LYS A 186 19.90 9.07 1.64
CA LYS A 186 19.15 9.32 0.41
C LYS A 186 17.77 8.68 0.46
N ILE A 187 16.78 9.38 -0.08
CA ILE A 187 15.45 8.85 -0.36
C ILE A 187 15.18 9.01 -1.87
N THR A 188 14.72 7.96 -2.51
CA THR A 188 14.37 7.95 -3.94
C THR A 188 12.99 7.35 -4.12
N LEU A 189 12.12 8.02 -4.88
CA LEU A 189 10.83 7.48 -5.27
C LEU A 189 11.01 6.49 -6.43
N LEU A 190 10.42 5.30 -6.28
CA LEU A 190 10.21 4.34 -7.35
C LEU A 190 8.74 4.34 -7.70
N SER A 191 8.40 4.35 -8.98
CA SER A 191 7.02 4.35 -9.46
C SER A 191 6.83 3.42 -10.64
N ASN A 192 5.63 2.83 -10.74
CA ASN A 192 5.16 2.26 -11.99
C ASN A 192 4.68 3.38 -12.95
N PRO A 193 4.61 3.09 -14.27
CA PRO A 193 3.95 3.98 -15.21
C PRO A 193 2.52 4.30 -14.81
N ILE A 194 2.07 5.53 -15.09
CA ILE A 194 0.72 6.01 -14.72
C ILE A 194 -0.32 5.76 -15.81
N GLU A 195 0.09 5.40 -16.99
CA GLU A 195 -0.79 5.12 -18.13
C GLU A 195 -1.71 3.93 -17.81
N SER A 196 -2.94 3.97 -18.30
CA SER A 196 -3.91 2.90 -18.09
C SER A 196 -3.69 1.66 -18.99
N GLU A 197 -2.81 1.75 -19.99
CA GLU A 197 -2.55 0.70 -20.98
C GLU A 197 -1.07 0.37 -21.09
N ASN A 198 -0.75 -0.90 -21.38
CA ASN A 198 0.60 -1.39 -21.76
C ASN A 198 1.71 -1.01 -20.79
N LYS A 199 1.49 -1.16 -19.48
CA LYS A 199 2.50 -0.86 -18.47
C LYS A 199 3.67 -1.82 -18.53
N GLU A 200 4.87 -1.25 -18.59
CA GLU A 200 6.11 -1.99 -18.39
C GLU A 200 6.33 -2.22 -16.88
N PRO A 201 6.92 -3.34 -16.45
CA PRO A 201 7.10 -3.71 -15.03
C PRO A 201 8.26 -2.94 -14.36
N TRP A 202 8.26 -1.62 -14.43
CA TRP A 202 9.37 -0.78 -13.96
C TRP A 202 9.66 -0.95 -12.48
N MET A 203 8.61 -1.11 -11.66
CA MET A 203 8.77 -1.31 -10.23
C MET A 203 9.49 -2.62 -9.94
N TRP A 204 8.99 -3.75 -10.48
CA TRP A 204 9.62 -5.06 -10.30
C TRP A 204 11.05 -5.08 -10.82
N TYR A 205 11.28 -4.56 -12.02
CA TYR A 205 12.63 -4.44 -12.58
C TYR A 205 13.58 -3.66 -11.67
N SER A 206 13.12 -2.54 -11.12
CA SER A 206 13.92 -1.72 -10.21
C SER A 206 14.23 -2.47 -8.90
N LEU A 207 13.23 -3.12 -8.30
CA LEU A 207 13.38 -3.93 -7.09
C LEU A 207 14.34 -5.09 -7.33
N HIS A 208 14.17 -5.83 -8.42
CA HIS A 208 15.06 -6.93 -8.79
C HIS A 208 16.52 -6.47 -8.93
N ARG A 209 16.75 -5.38 -9.66
CA ARG A 209 18.11 -4.83 -9.82
C ARG A 209 18.74 -4.37 -8.51
N LEU A 210 17.95 -3.76 -7.61
CA LEU A 210 18.45 -3.37 -6.30
C LEU A 210 18.77 -4.60 -5.46
N MET A 211 17.93 -5.64 -5.45
CA MET A 211 18.23 -6.90 -4.75
C MET A 211 19.45 -7.61 -5.31
N MET A 212 19.66 -7.61 -6.63
CA MET A 212 20.85 -8.16 -7.29
C MET A 212 22.16 -7.46 -6.88
N SER A 213 22.09 -6.23 -6.38
CA SER A 213 23.27 -5.50 -5.88
C SER A 213 23.66 -5.86 -4.44
N GLY A 214 22.81 -6.59 -3.72
CA GLY A 214 23.03 -7.01 -2.34
C GLY A 214 23.40 -8.48 -2.21
N LYS A 215 23.56 -8.93 -0.96
CA LYS A 215 23.82 -10.31 -0.59
C LYS A 215 22.61 -10.99 0.05
N GLN A 216 21.74 -10.21 0.64
CA GLN A 216 20.52 -10.71 1.26
C GLN A 216 19.37 -9.74 0.99
N ALA A 217 18.17 -10.28 0.77
CA ALA A 217 16.95 -9.51 0.62
C ALA A 217 15.82 -10.13 1.47
N THR A 218 15.09 -9.30 2.20
CA THR A 218 13.88 -9.72 2.91
C THR A 218 12.69 -8.96 2.32
N ILE A 219 11.74 -9.69 1.76
CA ILE A 219 10.55 -9.14 1.10
C ILE A 219 9.34 -9.35 2.01
N TYR A 220 8.64 -8.28 2.34
CA TYR A 220 7.30 -8.32 2.91
C TYR A 220 6.25 -8.18 1.81
N THR A 221 5.28 -9.07 1.82
CA THR A 221 4.09 -8.96 0.95
C THR A 221 2.91 -9.69 1.60
N PRO A 222 1.67 -9.17 1.50
CA PRO A 222 0.51 -9.83 2.11
C PRO A 222 0.17 -11.18 1.47
N TYR A 223 0.55 -11.39 0.21
CA TYR A 223 0.38 -12.62 -0.59
C TYR A 223 1.35 -12.62 -1.77
N ILE A 224 1.51 -13.76 -2.42
CA ILE A 224 2.44 -13.96 -3.55
C ILE A 224 1.63 -14.46 -4.75
N ILE A 225 1.65 -13.72 -5.86
CA ILE A 225 1.03 -14.09 -7.14
C ILE A 225 2.01 -13.79 -8.28
N CYS A 226 3.05 -14.58 -8.40
CA CYS A 226 4.11 -14.35 -9.38
C CYS A 226 3.74 -14.86 -10.78
N GLY A 227 4.09 -14.06 -11.81
CA GLY A 227 4.16 -14.50 -13.19
C GLY A 227 5.44 -15.31 -13.47
N ARG A 228 5.55 -15.85 -14.70
CA ARG A 228 6.72 -16.63 -15.09
C ARG A 228 8.02 -15.84 -14.95
N GLU A 229 8.05 -14.62 -15.48
CA GLU A 229 9.24 -13.76 -15.43
C GLU A 229 9.66 -13.47 -13.98
N MET A 230 8.70 -13.23 -13.08
CA MET A 230 8.99 -13.00 -11.66
C MET A 230 9.60 -14.24 -11.00
N TYR A 231 9.19 -15.46 -11.36
CA TYR A 231 9.83 -16.70 -10.89
C TYR A 231 11.25 -16.85 -11.43
N ASP A 232 11.45 -16.55 -12.72
CA ASP A 232 12.78 -16.62 -13.36
C ASP A 232 13.72 -15.59 -12.68
N ASP A 233 13.25 -14.38 -12.38
CA ASP A 233 14.01 -13.35 -11.67
C ASP A 233 14.32 -13.73 -10.21
N LEU A 234 13.38 -14.34 -9.48
CA LEU A 234 13.63 -14.85 -8.13
C LEU A 234 14.68 -15.97 -8.15
N SER A 235 14.64 -16.86 -9.14
CA SER A 235 15.67 -17.88 -9.33
C SER A 235 17.02 -17.24 -9.64
N GLN A 236 17.06 -16.21 -10.49
CA GLN A 236 18.29 -15.51 -10.81
C GLN A 236 18.94 -14.88 -9.57
N LEU A 237 18.15 -14.31 -8.65
CA LEU A 237 18.70 -13.80 -7.37
C LEU A 237 19.41 -14.91 -6.59
N THR A 238 18.76 -16.04 -6.38
CA THR A 238 19.31 -17.15 -5.60
C THR A 238 20.48 -17.83 -6.30
N ASP A 239 20.44 -17.98 -7.63
CA ASP A 239 21.55 -18.52 -8.44
C ASP A 239 22.79 -17.61 -8.38
N ASN A 240 22.59 -16.30 -8.17
CA ASN A 240 23.66 -15.33 -7.94
C ASN A 240 24.06 -15.19 -6.45
N ASN A 241 23.66 -16.14 -5.62
CA ASN A 241 23.98 -16.20 -4.18
C ASN A 241 23.39 -15.03 -3.36
N VAL A 242 22.30 -14.42 -3.81
CA VAL A 242 21.51 -13.53 -2.97
C VAL A 242 20.59 -14.38 -2.12
N SER A 243 20.72 -14.28 -0.79
CA SER A 243 19.79 -14.95 0.13
C SER A 243 18.47 -14.21 0.15
N VAL A 244 17.40 -14.80 -0.37
CA VAL A 244 16.08 -14.17 -0.45
C VAL A 244 15.10 -14.80 0.53
N GLU A 245 14.51 -13.99 1.40
CA GLU A 245 13.46 -14.38 2.33
C GLU A 245 12.17 -13.60 2.02
N ILE A 246 11.03 -14.28 2.09
CA ILE A 246 9.71 -13.64 1.87
C ILE A 246 8.85 -13.89 3.11
N ILE A 247 8.33 -12.82 3.73
CA ILE A 247 7.37 -12.88 4.82
C ILE A 247 5.99 -12.58 4.23
N THR A 248 5.08 -13.56 4.30
CA THR A 248 3.72 -13.46 3.78
C THR A 248 2.71 -14.09 4.73
N ASN A 249 1.42 -13.75 4.63
CA ASN A 249 0.43 -14.36 5.50
C ASN A 249 0.29 -15.86 5.26
N ASP A 250 0.18 -16.62 6.35
CA ASP A 250 -0.34 -17.99 6.28
C ASP A 250 -1.75 -17.99 5.68
N VAL A 251 -2.07 -18.96 4.85
CA VAL A 251 -3.36 -19.08 4.16
C VAL A 251 -4.54 -19.12 5.13
N ALA A 252 -4.35 -19.67 6.33
CA ALA A 252 -5.38 -19.67 7.37
C ALA A 252 -5.68 -18.28 7.95
N LYS A 253 -4.73 -17.32 7.81
CA LYS A 253 -4.83 -15.96 8.31
C LYS A 253 -5.08 -14.93 7.21
N GLY A 254 -4.62 -15.18 5.99
CA GLY A 254 -4.71 -14.24 4.88
C GLY A 254 -6.12 -13.73 4.64
N ALA A 255 -6.25 -12.41 4.47
CA ALA A 255 -7.52 -11.73 4.24
C ALA A 255 -7.96 -11.78 2.77
N ASN A 256 -7.00 -11.91 1.83
CA ASN A 256 -7.27 -11.98 0.40
C ASN A 256 -7.43 -13.45 -0.06
N PRO A 257 -8.68 -13.91 -0.36
CA PRO A 257 -8.91 -15.30 -0.77
C PRO A 257 -8.26 -15.64 -2.14
N TRP A 258 -8.13 -14.67 -3.04
CA TRP A 258 -7.50 -14.87 -4.34
C TRP A 258 -5.99 -15.14 -4.16
N GLY A 259 -5.30 -14.29 -3.40
CA GLY A 259 -3.88 -14.47 -3.09
C GLY A 259 -3.60 -15.76 -2.32
N CYS A 260 -4.41 -16.08 -1.31
CA CYS A 260 -4.30 -17.35 -0.58
C CYS A 260 -4.47 -18.57 -1.49
N THR A 261 -5.41 -18.50 -2.42
CA THR A 261 -5.70 -19.59 -3.34
C THR A 261 -4.61 -19.78 -4.38
N ASP A 262 -4.09 -18.69 -4.94
CA ASP A 262 -2.98 -18.75 -5.88
C ASP A 262 -1.72 -19.29 -5.22
N TYR A 263 -1.41 -18.82 -4.02
CA TYR A 263 -0.29 -19.35 -3.23
C TYR A 263 -0.40 -20.88 -3.00
N LEU A 264 -1.60 -21.40 -2.68
CA LEU A 264 -1.82 -22.83 -2.57
C LEU A 264 -1.59 -23.60 -3.88
N ASN A 265 -1.78 -22.96 -5.05
CA ASN A 265 -1.50 -23.58 -6.35
C ASN A 265 -0.02 -23.56 -6.71
N GLU A 266 0.68 -22.48 -6.36
CA GLU A 266 1.99 -22.14 -6.91
C GLU A 266 3.15 -22.25 -5.91
N LYS A 267 2.88 -22.48 -4.62
CA LYS A 267 3.91 -22.46 -3.57
C LYS A 267 5.10 -23.35 -3.82
N GLU A 268 4.91 -24.51 -4.46
CA GLU A 268 6.04 -25.38 -4.83
C GLU A 268 6.95 -24.76 -5.89
N LYS A 269 6.37 -23.97 -6.81
CA LYS A 269 7.18 -23.21 -7.78
C LYS A 269 7.98 -22.13 -7.09
N ILE A 270 7.36 -21.42 -6.13
CA ILE A 270 8.05 -20.41 -5.34
C ILE A 270 9.23 -21.04 -4.59
N TRP A 271 9.04 -22.17 -3.92
CA TRP A 271 10.13 -22.86 -3.22
C TRP A 271 11.26 -23.32 -4.15
N ARG A 272 10.92 -23.73 -5.39
CA ARG A 272 11.93 -24.14 -6.39
C ARG A 272 12.82 -23.02 -6.87
N THR A 273 12.42 -21.75 -6.69
CA THR A 273 13.29 -20.60 -6.97
C THR A 273 14.44 -20.45 -5.93
N GLY A 274 14.44 -21.25 -4.87
CA GLY A 274 15.43 -21.16 -3.80
C GLY A 274 15.12 -20.14 -2.71
N VAL A 275 14.05 -19.37 -2.86
CA VAL A 275 13.64 -18.39 -1.84
C VAL A 275 13.08 -19.10 -0.60
N LYS A 276 13.33 -18.53 0.58
CA LYS A 276 12.79 -19.00 1.85
C LYS A 276 11.52 -18.24 2.18
N VAL A 277 10.39 -18.92 2.33
CA VAL A 277 9.09 -18.29 2.62
C VAL A 277 8.70 -18.52 4.08
N TYR A 278 8.41 -17.43 4.78
CA TYR A 278 7.85 -17.39 6.13
C TYR A 278 6.34 -17.13 6.05
N GLU A 279 5.55 -18.16 6.33
CA GLU A 279 4.08 -18.09 6.36
C GLU A 279 3.64 -17.58 7.75
N TYR A 280 3.34 -16.27 7.84
CA TYR A 280 3.08 -15.52 9.07
C TYR A 280 1.68 -15.76 9.64
N MET A 281 1.60 -16.06 10.95
CA MET A 281 0.39 -16.38 11.68
C MET A 281 0.34 -15.69 13.04
N ALA A 282 0.20 -14.38 13.08
CA ALA A 282 0.00 -13.62 14.31
C ALA A 282 -1.46 -13.14 14.47
N PRO A 283 -1.82 -12.47 15.57
CA PRO A 283 -3.18 -11.97 15.81
C PRO A 283 -3.74 -11.07 14.70
N HIS A 284 -2.87 -10.28 14.08
CA HIS A 284 -3.22 -9.34 13.00
C HIS A 284 -2.67 -9.84 11.65
N SER A 285 -3.39 -9.58 10.56
CA SER A 285 -2.91 -9.88 9.21
C SER A 285 -1.82 -8.89 8.82
N CYS A 286 -0.73 -9.38 8.24
CA CYS A 286 0.33 -8.54 7.67
C CYS A 286 -0.13 -8.01 6.31
N HIS A 287 -0.10 -6.69 6.14
CA HIS A 287 -0.37 -6.04 4.86
C HIS A 287 0.84 -5.24 4.35
N THR A 288 1.95 -5.30 5.05
CA THR A 288 3.20 -4.62 4.73
C THR A 288 3.73 -5.00 3.34
N LYS A 289 4.20 -4.01 2.61
CA LYS A 289 4.99 -4.16 1.39
C LYS A 289 6.31 -3.44 1.60
N ALA A 290 7.36 -4.24 1.75
CA ALA A 290 8.70 -3.72 1.96
C ALA A 290 9.76 -4.68 1.41
N VAL A 291 10.90 -4.14 1.03
CA VAL A 291 12.10 -4.91 0.69
C VAL A 291 13.27 -4.35 1.48
N LEU A 292 13.93 -5.19 2.25
CA LEU A 292 15.16 -4.86 2.97
C LEU A 292 16.33 -5.50 2.25
N ILE A 293 17.36 -4.74 1.89
CA ILE A 293 18.54 -5.21 1.21
C ILE A 293 19.74 -4.95 2.11
N ASP A 294 20.46 -6.02 2.44
CA ASP A 294 21.58 -6.02 3.40
C ASP A 294 21.19 -5.30 4.72
N ASP A 295 22.08 -4.52 5.29
CA ASP A 295 21.87 -3.78 6.55
C ASP A 295 21.59 -2.27 6.34
N ARG A 296 21.36 -1.84 5.10
CA ARG A 296 21.37 -0.43 4.73
C ARG A 296 20.14 0.05 3.96
N MET A 297 19.68 -0.69 2.96
CA MET A 297 18.59 -0.26 2.09
C MET A 297 17.24 -0.77 2.59
N SER A 298 16.28 0.12 2.71
CA SER A 298 14.87 -0.20 2.99
C SER A 298 13.98 0.40 1.92
N ILE A 299 13.10 -0.40 1.33
CA ILE A 299 12.16 0.02 0.29
C ILE A 299 10.76 -0.25 0.81
N VAL A 300 9.95 0.77 1.00
CA VAL A 300 8.61 0.66 1.62
C VAL A 300 7.59 1.40 0.77
N GLY A 301 6.41 0.80 0.59
CA GLY A 301 5.34 1.47 -0.16
C GLY A 301 4.11 0.60 -0.41
N SER A 302 3.55 0.67 -1.63
CA SER A 302 2.27 0.07 -1.97
C SER A 302 2.37 -1.25 -2.78
N TYR A 303 3.53 -1.55 -3.38
CA TYR A 303 3.73 -2.66 -4.32
C TYR A 303 3.62 -4.03 -3.66
N ASN A 304 2.62 -4.81 -4.05
CA ASN A 304 2.52 -6.23 -3.72
C ASN A 304 3.37 -7.09 -4.67
N LEU A 305 3.81 -8.24 -4.20
CA LEU A 305 4.46 -9.24 -5.05
C LEU A 305 3.39 -10.01 -5.84
N ASP A 306 2.70 -9.30 -6.74
CA ASP A 306 1.62 -9.85 -7.57
C ASP A 306 1.64 -9.29 -9.00
N MET A 307 0.88 -9.93 -9.88
CA MET A 307 0.83 -9.56 -11.30
C MET A 307 0.10 -8.24 -11.54
N ARG A 308 -0.86 -7.87 -10.68
CA ARG A 308 -1.55 -6.58 -10.80
C ARG A 308 -0.60 -5.44 -10.52
N SER A 309 0.07 -5.48 -9.36
CA SER A 309 1.06 -4.47 -8.98
C SER A 309 2.20 -4.39 -9.99
N THR A 310 2.55 -5.52 -10.62
CA THR A 310 3.65 -5.56 -11.59
C THR A 310 3.28 -4.97 -12.95
N TYR A 311 2.07 -5.26 -13.47
CA TYR A 311 1.73 -4.99 -14.88
C TYR A 311 0.51 -4.07 -15.08
N LEU A 312 -0.30 -3.82 -14.06
CA LEU A 312 -1.59 -3.16 -14.23
C LEU A 312 -1.75 -1.89 -13.36
N ASP A 313 -1.39 -1.96 -12.10
CA ASP A 313 -1.69 -0.90 -11.16
C ASP A 313 -0.61 0.18 -11.12
N THR A 314 -0.96 1.40 -10.74
CA THR A 314 0.03 2.37 -10.28
C THR A 314 0.55 1.91 -8.93
N GLU A 315 1.84 2.07 -8.71
CA GLU A 315 2.49 1.70 -7.45
C GLU A 315 3.61 2.68 -7.13
N LEU A 316 3.78 2.94 -5.84
CA LEU A 316 4.86 3.77 -5.32
C LEU A 316 5.62 3.05 -4.21
N MET A 317 6.94 3.14 -4.26
CA MET A 317 7.84 2.70 -3.20
C MET A 317 8.89 3.78 -2.92
N LEU A 318 9.28 3.96 -1.67
CA LEU A 318 10.42 4.79 -1.27
C LEU A 318 11.63 3.90 -0.99
N ALA A 319 12.67 4.03 -1.78
CA ALA A 319 13.97 3.44 -1.51
C ALA A 319 14.78 4.39 -0.62
N VAL A 320 15.04 3.96 0.61
CA VAL A 320 15.71 4.74 1.65
C VAL A 320 17.05 4.12 1.99
N ASP A 321 18.11 4.88 1.81
CA ASP A 321 19.46 4.53 2.20
C ASP A 321 19.70 4.99 3.65
N SER A 322 19.45 4.08 4.60
CA SER A 322 19.61 4.32 6.04
C SER A 322 19.79 3.02 6.79
N THR A 323 20.91 2.89 7.47
CA THR A 323 21.17 1.75 8.36
C THR A 323 20.25 1.74 9.56
N GLU A 324 19.88 2.92 10.08
CA GLU A 324 18.96 3.06 11.21
C GLU A 324 17.56 2.56 10.86
N LEU A 325 16.98 3.04 9.76
CA LEU A 325 15.67 2.59 9.29
C LEU A 325 15.68 1.08 8.99
N ASN A 326 16.74 0.60 8.33
CA ASN A 326 16.87 -0.83 8.03
C ASN A 326 16.91 -1.66 9.31
N ALA A 327 17.67 -1.26 10.32
CA ALA A 327 17.75 -1.96 11.60
C ALA A 327 16.40 -2.01 12.32
N ILE A 328 15.61 -0.92 12.30
CA ILE A 328 14.27 -0.87 12.89
C ILE A 328 13.35 -1.89 12.21
N ILE A 329 13.24 -1.84 10.86
CA ILE A 329 12.33 -2.73 10.14
C ILE A 329 12.82 -4.18 10.20
N ARG A 330 14.13 -4.43 10.17
CA ARG A 330 14.71 -5.77 10.28
C ARG A 330 14.44 -6.40 11.64
N LYS A 331 14.52 -5.63 12.73
CA LYS A 331 14.16 -6.11 14.06
C LYS A 331 12.72 -6.60 14.12
N GLU A 332 11.80 -5.88 13.47
CA GLU A 332 10.42 -6.31 13.34
C GLU A 332 10.29 -7.55 12.46
N ALA A 333 11.06 -7.64 11.35
CA ALA A 333 11.06 -8.82 10.49
C ALA A 333 11.53 -10.08 11.23
N GLU A 334 12.57 -10.00 12.04
CA GLU A 334 13.04 -11.13 12.86
C GLU A 334 11.98 -11.52 13.91
N HIS A 335 11.29 -10.53 14.50
CA HIS A 335 10.18 -10.81 15.41
C HIS A 335 9.02 -11.50 14.68
N ASP A 336 8.62 -11.04 13.50
CA ASP A 336 7.52 -11.63 12.71
C ASP A 336 7.82 -13.07 12.27
N LYS A 337 9.10 -13.39 12.01
CA LYS A 337 9.52 -14.77 11.72
C LYS A 337 9.25 -15.71 12.88
N THR A 338 9.28 -15.24 14.14
CA THR A 338 8.92 -16.08 15.32
C THR A 338 7.47 -16.52 15.30
N PHE A 339 6.58 -15.79 14.63
CA PHE A 339 5.17 -16.16 14.40
C PHE A 339 4.93 -16.90 13.09
N SER A 340 5.97 -17.31 12.41
CA SER A 340 5.86 -17.90 11.08
C SER A 340 6.24 -19.38 11.06
N LYS A 341 5.74 -20.10 10.06
CA LYS A 341 6.30 -21.39 9.66
C LYS A 341 7.05 -21.25 8.34
N THR A 342 8.06 -22.06 8.12
CA THR A 342 8.81 -22.09 6.88
C THR A 342 9.11 -23.52 6.45
N MET A 343 9.28 -23.75 5.15
CA MET A 343 9.63 -25.07 4.60
C MET A 343 11.15 -25.22 4.54
N GLU A 344 11.67 -26.21 5.24
CA GLU A 344 13.08 -26.56 5.23
C GLU A 344 13.25 -28.07 5.00
N ASN A 345 14.05 -28.47 4.02
CA ASN A 345 14.30 -29.88 3.70
C ASN A 345 13.03 -30.75 3.56
N GLY A 346 11.98 -30.18 2.95
CA GLY A 346 10.71 -30.88 2.73
C GLY A 346 9.80 -30.98 3.96
N LYS A 347 10.14 -30.32 5.06
CA LYS A 347 9.34 -30.30 6.31
C LYS A 347 9.12 -28.86 6.77
N TYR A 348 7.95 -28.62 7.40
CA TYR A 348 7.72 -27.35 8.04
C TYR A 348 8.47 -27.27 9.37
N THR A 349 9.19 -26.17 9.56
CA THR A 349 9.70 -25.68 10.84
C THR A 349 8.81 -24.54 11.32
N TYR A 350 8.69 -24.37 12.63
CA TYR A 350 7.77 -23.44 13.25
C TYR A 350 8.52 -22.49 14.18
N GLY A 351 8.26 -21.20 14.04
CA GLY A 351 8.75 -20.20 14.98
C GLY A 351 8.16 -20.41 16.38
N GLU A 352 8.84 -19.93 17.39
CA GLU A 352 8.49 -20.17 18.81
C GLU A 352 7.09 -19.65 19.20
N ASN A 353 6.60 -18.60 18.51
CA ASN A 353 5.32 -17.98 18.75
C ASN A 353 4.23 -18.39 17.74
N TYR A 354 4.56 -19.30 16.80
CA TYR A 354 3.60 -19.77 15.80
C TYR A 354 2.48 -20.59 16.44
N LYS A 355 1.24 -20.23 16.14
CA LYS A 355 0.05 -20.98 16.59
C LYS A 355 -0.66 -21.58 15.41
N THR A 356 -0.63 -22.90 15.30
CA THR A 356 -1.33 -23.62 14.23
C THR A 356 -2.82 -23.32 14.26
N LYS A 357 -3.36 -22.94 13.13
CA LYS A 357 -4.80 -22.77 12.92
C LYS A 357 -5.23 -23.54 11.70
N GLU A 358 -6.11 -24.50 11.88
CA GLU A 358 -6.69 -25.20 10.74
C GLU A 358 -7.72 -24.34 10.03
N LEU A 359 -7.77 -24.48 8.71
CA LEU A 359 -8.86 -23.96 7.91
C LEU A 359 -10.15 -24.69 8.28
N SER A 360 -11.23 -23.94 8.51
CA SER A 360 -12.54 -24.54 8.67
C SER A 360 -12.94 -25.34 7.42
N THR A 361 -13.79 -26.36 7.58
CA THR A 361 -14.24 -27.20 6.46
C THR A 361 -14.83 -26.36 5.32
N GLY A 362 -15.62 -25.32 5.65
CA GLY A 362 -16.17 -24.39 4.67
C GLY A 362 -15.10 -23.61 3.91
N LYS A 363 -14.05 -23.12 4.59
CA LYS A 363 -12.91 -22.46 3.92
C LYS A 363 -12.10 -23.44 3.06
N LYS A 364 -11.90 -24.67 3.52
CA LYS A 364 -11.21 -25.71 2.74
C LYS A 364 -11.95 -25.99 1.41
N LEU A 365 -13.28 -26.16 1.47
CA LEU A 365 -14.11 -26.37 0.27
C LEU A 365 -14.12 -25.14 -0.66
N PHE A 366 -14.28 -23.95 -0.10
CA PHE A 366 -14.25 -22.69 -0.84
C PHE A 366 -12.92 -22.52 -1.60
N TYR A 367 -11.78 -22.73 -0.92
CA TYR A 367 -10.48 -22.66 -1.58
C TYR A 367 -10.26 -23.76 -2.60
N ALA A 368 -10.74 -24.99 -2.36
CA ALA A 368 -10.65 -26.07 -3.33
C ALA A 368 -11.37 -25.72 -4.65
N THR A 369 -12.54 -25.08 -4.56
CA THR A 369 -13.30 -24.61 -5.74
C THR A 369 -12.58 -23.43 -6.42
N LEU A 370 -12.17 -22.42 -5.61
CA LEU A 370 -11.55 -21.21 -6.12
C LEU A 370 -10.20 -21.49 -6.83
N ARG A 371 -9.45 -22.51 -6.37
CA ARG A 371 -8.19 -22.99 -6.99
C ARG A 371 -8.32 -23.35 -8.47
N GLN A 372 -9.49 -23.80 -8.91
CA GLN A 372 -9.72 -24.11 -10.34
C GLN A 372 -10.12 -22.86 -11.12
N ILE A 373 -10.95 -22.01 -10.51
CA ILE A 373 -11.48 -20.79 -11.14
C ILE A 373 -10.36 -19.77 -11.36
N ILE A 374 -9.41 -19.68 -10.43
CA ILE A 374 -8.36 -18.65 -10.44
C ILE A 374 -7.34 -18.81 -11.58
N LYS A 375 -7.08 -20.05 -12.03
CA LYS A 375 -6.01 -20.35 -12.99
C LYS A 375 -6.03 -19.48 -14.25
N PRO A 376 -7.15 -19.31 -14.98
CA PRO A 376 -7.21 -18.44 -16.16
C PRO A 376 -7.20 -16.94 -15.81
N LEU A 377 -7.48 -16.58 -14.55
CA LEU A 377 -7.62 -15.19 -14.11
C LEU A 377 -6.33 -14.62 -13.50
N ARG A 378 -5.28 -15.44 -13.34
CA ARG A 378 -4.05 -15.05 -12.63
C ARG A 378 -3.43 -13.74 -13.12
N ARG A 379 -3.55 -13.42 -14.43
CA ARG A 379 -3.03 -12.16 -14.99
C ARG A 379 -3.68 -10.91 -14.36
N PHE A 380 -4.87 -11.07 -13.80
CA PHE A 380 -5.66 -9.97 -13.24
C PHE A 380 -5.64 -9.93 -11.70
N LEU A 381 -4.75 -10.71 -11.10
CA LEU A 381 -4.61 -10.84 -9.65
C LEU A 381 -3.30 -10.27 -9.15
#